data_079dedbe9a89e126ed3dc37f09016715
#
_entry.id   079dedbe9a89e126ed3dc37f09016715
#
_cell.length_a   1.000
_cell.length_b   1.000
_cell.length_c   1.000
_cell.angle_alpha   90.00
_cell.angle_beta   90.00
_cell.angle_gamma   90.00
#
_symmetry.space_group_name_H-M   'P 1'
#
loop_
_entity.id
_entity.type
_entity.pdbx_description
1 polymer ?
#
loop_
_entity_poly.entity_id
_entity_poly.type
_entity_poly.pdbx_seq_one_letter_code
_entity_poly.pdbx_strand_id
1 'polypeptide(L)'
;SFAEKDGTFTNTERRVQRVRKAIAPPGNAKPDWQITCEIARRMRGKGFEFTSAADIMKEIADVTPAYGGINYTRLESGSLQWPCPTEDHPGIQFLHEGMFSRGKGRFTALEYRPPKERPDEAYPLVLTTGRSLFHYHTGTMTRKSKGLNELKAMEEVELNPQDAKALGIA
;
A
#
# COMPACT_ATOMS: atom_id res chain seq x y z
N SER A 1 14.70 1.83 -3.61
CA SER A 1 13.91 1.97 -2.37
C SER A 1 13.25 3.36 -2.31
N PHE A 2 12.37 3.58 -1.34
CA PHE A 2 11.75 4.90 -1.15
C PHE A 2 12.76 5.99 -0.77
N ALA A 3 13.89 5.63 -0.15
CA ALA A 3 14.96 6.57 0.20
C ALA A 3 15.76 7.05 -1.01
N GLU A 4 15.64 6.42 -2.16
CA GLU A 4 16.42 6.69 -3.38
C GLU A 4 15.69 7.56 -4.39
N LYS A 5 14.43 7.96 -4.11
CA LYS A 5 13.57 8.69 -5.05
C LYS A 5 12.71 9.74 -4.36
N ASP A 6 12.28 10.73 -5.14
CA ASP A 6 11.21 11.63 -4.77
C ASP A 6 9.86 11.03 -5.12
N GLY A 7 8.82 11.42 -4.37
CA GLY A 7 7.47 10.96 -4.59
C GLY A 7 6.50 11.42 -3.51
N THR A 8 5.38 10.73 -3.43
CA THR A 8 4.40 10.87 -2.35
C THR A 8 3.98 9.51 -1.83
N PHE A 9 3.66 9.44 -0.54
CA PHE A 9 2.94 8.32 0.07
C PHE A 9 1.61 8.79 0.63
N THR A 10 0.63 7.93 0.56
CA THR A 10 -0.66 8.12 1.23
C THR A 10 -0.79 7.07 2.32
N ASN A 11 -1.01 7.50 3.56
CA ASN A 11 -1.19 6.60 4.69
C ASN A 11 -2.67 6.19 4.89
N THR A 12 -2.94 5.38 5.89
CA THR A 12 -4.31 4.92 6.22
C THR A 12 -5.26 6.03 6.68
N GLU A 13 -4.73 7.18 7.14
CA GLU A 13 -5.51 8.39 7.41
C GLU A 13 -5.86 9.18 6.14
N ARG A 14 -5.56 8.65 4.96
CA ARG A 14 -5.73 9.35 3.68
C ARG A 14 -4.80 10.58 3.53
N ARG A 15 -3.74 10.63 4.30
CA ARG A 15 -2.78 11.73 4.33
C ARG A 15 -1.71 11.53 3.27
N VAL A 16 -1.69 12.43 2.29
CA VAL A 16 -0.65 12.49 1.25
C VAL A 16 0.53 13.26 1.78
N GLN A 17 1.71 12.65 1.71
CA GLN A 17 2.96 13.16 2.28
C GLN A 17 4.08 13.07 1.26
N ARG A 18 5.01 14.05 1.30
CA ARG A 18 6.22 14.02 0.46
C ARG A 18 7.20 12.95 0.94
N VAL A 19 7.71 12.22 -0.03
CA VAL A 19 8.92 11.41 0.10
C VAL A 19 10.04 12.13 -0.63
N ARG A 20 11.16 12.36 0.06
CA ARG A 20 12.33 13.04 -0.48
C ARG A 20 13.49 12.07 -0.58
N LYS A 21 14.18 12.13 -1.70
CA LYS A 21 15.40 11.34 -1.92
C LYS A 21 16.43 11.66 -0.84
N ALA A 22 16.86 10.64 -0.12
CA ALA A 22 17.87 10.74 0.94
C ALA A 22 19.25 10.20 0.51
N ILE A 23 19.25 9.17 -0.37
CA ILE A 23 20.48 8.52 -0.83
C ILE A 23 20.45 8.33 -2.35
N ALA A 24 21.62 8.18 -2.96
CA ALA A 24 21.72 7.82 -4.37
C ALA A 24 21.28 6.36 -4.58
N PRO A 25 20.56 6.05 -5.68
CA PRO A 25 20.28 4.66 -6.03
C PRO A 25 21.58 3.91 -6.38
N PRO A 26 21.67 2.62 -6.10
CA PRO A 26 22.86 1.84 -6.43
C PRO A 26 22.97 1.60 -7.94
N GLY A 27 24.17 1.77 -8.49
CA GLY A 27 24.47 1.51 -9.90
C GLY A 27 23.52 2.23 -10.86
N ASN A 28 22.87 1.47 -11.73
CA ASN A 28 21.92 1.97 -12.73
C ASN A 28 20.45 1.80 -12.31
N ALA A 29 20.15 1.64 -11.02
CA ALA A 29 18.79 1.51 -10.55
C ALA A 29 17.98 2.80 -10.82
N LYS A 30 16.74 2.63 -11.29
CA LYS A 30 15.84 3.73 -11.64
C LYS A 30 14.62 3.74 -10.71
N PRO A 31 14.00 4.90 -10.50
CA PRO A 31 12.69 4.96 -9.85
C PRO A 31 11.64 4.14 -10.60
N ASP A 32 10.71 3.54 -9.86
CA ASP A 32 9.67 2.65 -10.41
C ASP A 32 8.86 3.33 -11.51
N TRP A 33 8.51 4.61 -11.35
CA TRP A 33 7.76 5.36 -12.35
C TRP A 33 8.52 5.50 -13.68
N GLN A 34 9.84 5.71 -13.64
CA GLN A 34 10.66 5.77 -14.85
C GLN A 34 10.68 4.42 -15.57
N ILE A 35 10.83 3.33 -14.84
CA ILE A 35 10.81 1.96 -15.39
C ILE A 35 9.45 1.72 -16.08
N THR A 36 8.34 2.05 -15.41
CA THR A 36 6.99 1.92 -15.99
C THR A 36 6.83 2.75 -17.25
N CYS A 37 7.26 4.02 -17.23
CA CYS A 37 7.19 4.90 -18.41
C CYS A 37 8.06 4.39 -19.57
N GLU A 38 9.25 3.88 -19.29
CA GLU A 38 10.11 3.31 -20.32
C GLU A 38 9.50 2.06 -20.97
N ILE A 39 8.89 1.19 -20.19
CA ILE A 39 8.18 0.01 -20.70
C ILE A 39 7.00 0.46 -21.57
N ALA A 40 6.17 1.38 -21.09
CA ALA A 40 5.01 1.88 -21.81
C ALA A 40 5.41 2.50 -23.16
N ARG A 41 6.46 3.32 -23.19
CA ARG A 41 6.98 3.93 -24.44
C ARG A 41 7.51 2.90 -25.43
N ARG A 42 8.21 1.86 -24.94
CA ARG A 42 8.66 0.73 -25.79
C ARG A 42 7.49 -0.06 -26.38
N MET A 43 6.38 -0.11 -25.65
CA MET A 43 5.11 -0.67 -26.12
C MET A 43 4.29 0.31 -26.98
N ARG A 44 4.86 1.47 -27.33
CA ARG A 44 4.22 2.56 -28.10
C ARG A 44 3.02 3.19 -27.38
N GLY A 45 2.98 3.12 -26.05
CA GLY A 45 2.04 3.86 -25.22
C GLY A 45 2.29 5.36 -25.32
N LYS A 46 1.23 6.16 -25.33
CA LYS A 46 1.28 7.63 -25.34
C LYS A 46 0.96 8.15 -23.94
N GLY A 47 1.42 9.37 -23.61
CA GLY A 47 1.15 10.01 -22.31
C GLY A 47 2.07 9.54 -21.17
N PHE A 48 3.25 8.99 -21.49
CA PHE A 48 4.23 8.53 -20.52
C PHE A 48 5.54 9.33 -20.59
N GLU A 49 5.45 10.59 -20.97
CA GLU A 49 6.59 11.51 -21.16
C GLU A 49 6.87 12.35 -19.91
N PHE A 50 6.57 11.83 -18.71
CA PHE A 50 6.82 12.50 -17.44
C PHE A 50 8.32 12.74 -17.22
N THR A 51 8.63 13.91 -16.67
CA THR A 51 10.00 14.30 -16.33
C THR A 51 10.27 14.19 -14.83
N SER A 52 9.21 14.18 -14.03
CA SER A 52 9.30 14.13 -12.57
C SER A 52 8.10 13.39 -11.93
N ALA A 53 8.26 12.99 -10.67
CA ALA A 53 7.15 12.49 -9.88
C ALA A 53 6.12 13.60 -9.56
N ALA A 54 6.52 14.88 -9.65
CA ALA A 54 5.61 16.01 -9.51
C ALA A 54 4.63 16.12 -10.69
N ASP A 55 5.11 15.83 -11.93
CA ASP A 55 4.25 15.81 -13.11
C ASP A 55 3.19 14.72 -13.02
N ILE A 56 3.58 13.55 -12.49
CA ILE A 56 2.65 12.44 -12.24
C ILE A 56 1.62 12.84 -11.18
N MET A 57 2.05 13.48 -10.09
CA MET A 57 1.12 13.95 -9.06
C MET A 57 0.16 15.00 -9.60
N LYS A 58 0.63 15.87 -10.50
CA LYS A 58 -0.22 16.85 -11.17
C LYS A 58 -1.29 16.14 -12.02
N GLU A 59 -0.93 15.14 -12.81
CA GLU A 59 -1.92 14.38 -13.59
C GLU A 59 -2.90 13.64 -12.70
N ILE A 60 -2.45 13.04 -11.59
CA ILE A 60 -3.36 12.44 -10.60
C ILE A 60 -4.38 13.46 -10.10
N ALA A 61 -3.94 14.67 -9.78
CA ALA A 61 -4.82 15.75 -9.33
C ALA A 61 -5.80 16.18 -10.44
N ASP A 62 -5.34 16.29 -11.67
CA ASP A 62 -6.15 16.70 -12.82
C ASP A 62 -7.27 15.68 -13.15
N VAL A 63 -7.01 14.37 -12.98
CA VAL A 63 -7.98 13.32 -13.33
C VAL A 63 -8.77 12.79 -12.11
N THR A 64 -8.41 13.20 -10.90
CA THR A 64 -9.02 12.72 -9.66
C THR A 64 -9.54 13.90 -8.84
N PRO A 65 -10.83 14.25 -8.92
CA PRO A 65 -11.38 15.43 -8.24
C PRO A 65 -11.06 15.51 -6.74
N ALA A 66 -10.99 14.36 -6.06
CA ALA A 66 -10.65 14.31 -4.64
C ALA A 66 -9.20 14.73 -4.34
N TYR A 67 -8.34 14.80 -5.34
CA TYR A 67 -6.92 15.20 -5.26
C TYR A 67 -6.65 16.56 -5.89
N GLY A 68 -7.65 17.23 -6.47
CA GLY A 68 -7.48 18.44 -7.28
C GLY A 68 -6.69 19.57 -6.63
N GLY A 69 -6.76 19.69 -5.31
CA GLY A 69 -5.99 20.66 -4.54
C GLY A 69 -4.65 20.15 -3.99
N ILE A 70 -4.24 18.92 -4.32
CA ILE A 70 -3.01 18.34 -3.78
C ILE A 70 -1.89 18.46 -4.82
N ASN A 71 -0.92 19.28 -4.54
CA ASN A 71 0.26 19.46 -5.39
C ASN A 71 1.54 19.56 -4.56
N TYR A 72 2.69 19.47 -5.21
CA TYR A 72 3.98 19.46 -4.52
C TYR A 72 4.26 20.76 -3.77
N THR A 73 3.85 21.91 -4.29
CA THR A 73 4.02 23.20 -3.61
C THR A 73 3.33 23.22 -2.26
N ARG A 74 2.11 22.76 -2.19
CA ARG A 74 1.36 22.66 -0.93
C ARG A 74 1.95 21.60 0.02
N LEU A 75 2.41 20.48 -0.54
CA LEU A 75 3.02 19.41 0.24
C LEU A 75 4.42 19.76 0.77
N GLU A 76 5.06 20.85 0.36
CA GLU A 76 6.30 21.33 0.97
C GLU A 76 6.08 21.88 2.38
N SER A 77 4.94 22.51 2.63
CA SER A 77 4.60 23.05 3.95
C SER A 77 3.94 22.03 4.88
N GLY A 78 3.67 20.80 4.41
CA GLY A 78 3.07 19.76 5.24
C GLY A 78 2.38 18.68 4.43
N SER A 79 1.49 17.96 5.07
CA SER A 79 0.71 16.88 4.46
C SER A 79 -0.75 17.30 4.31
N LEU A 80 -1.45 16.73 3.32
CA LEU A 80 -2.86 17.00 3.05
C LEU A 80 -3.66 15.70 3.06
N GLN A 81 -4.82 15.73 3.68
CA GLN A 81 -5.75 14.61 3.66
C GLN A 81 -6.78 14.81 2.53
N TRP A 82 -6.91 13.81 1.67
CA TRP A 82 -7.98 13.81 0.67
C TRP A 82 -9.31 13.34 1.28
N PRO A 83 -10.46 13.79 0.78
CA PRO A 83 -10.69 14.73 -0.32
C PRO A 83 -10.16 16.15 -0.06
N CYS A 84 -9.47 16.66 -1.09
CA CYS A 84 -8.94 18.02 -1.13
C CYS A 84 -9.12 18.53 -2.56
N PRO A 85 -10.34 18.94 -2.95
CA PRO A 85 -10.71 19.15 -4.34
C PRO A 85 -10.14 20.43 -4.97
N THR A 86 -9.79 21.42 -4.17
CA THR A 86 -9.30 22.73 -4.63
C THR A 86 -8.07 23.17 -3.85
N GLU A 87 -7.29 24.10 -4.41
CA GLU A 87 -6.04 24.54 -3.78
C GLU A 87 -6.23 25.30 -2.46
N ASP A 88 -7.35 25.94 -2.26
CA ASP A 88 -7.73 26.61 -1.01
C ASP A 88 -8.32 25.66 0.02
N HIS A 89 -8.68 24.43 -0.37
CA HIS A 89 -9.29 23.47 0.52
C HIS A 89 -8.26 22.88 1.51
N PRO A 90 -8.51 22.86 2.82
CA PRO A 90 -7.53 22.41 3.83
C PRO A 90 -7.32 20.87 3.88
N GLY A 91 -8.09 20.11 3.10
CA GLY A 91 -8.25 18.67 3.28
C GLY A 91 -9.34 18.36 4.31
N ILE A 92 -9.70 17.09 4.47
CA ILE A 92 -10.68 16.65 5.47
C ILE A 92 -10.12 15.55 6.37
N GLN A 93 -10.28 15.78 7.68
CA GLN A 93 -9.87 14.81 8.69
C GLN A 93 -10.82 13.59 8.71
N PHE A 94 -12.12 13.83 8.57
CA PHE A 94 -13.15 12.80 8.53
C PHE A 94 -13.73 12.69 7.13
N LEU A 95 -13.77 11.46 6.56
CA LEU A 95 -14.23 11.25 5.18
C LEU A 95 -15.69 11.68 4.96
N HIS A 96 -16.51 11.47 5.96
CA HIS A 96 -17.92 11.88 5.95
C HIS A 96 -18.25 12.60 7.25
N GLU A 97 -18.61 13.87 7.15
CA GLU A 97 -19.06 14.70 8.27
C GLU A 97 -20.51 15.12 8.01
N GLY A 98 -21.39 14.82 8.98
CA GLY A 98 -22.80 15.12 8.90
C GLY A 98 -23.63 14.17 8.02
N MET A 99 -23.20 13.88 6.80
CA MET A 99 -23.89 12.97 5.88
C MET A 99 -22.93 12.24 4.95
N PHE A 100 -23.34 11.09 4.45
CA PHE A 100 -22.61 10.41 3.37
C PHE A 100 -22.88 11.06 2.03
N SER A 101 -21.93 11.05 1.11
CA SER A 101 -22.08 11.61 -0.26
C SER A 101 -23.25 10.98 -1.05
N ARG A 102 -23.68 9.78 -0.69
CA ARG A 102 -24.82 9.06 -1.29
C ARG A 102 -26.13 9.21 -0.46
N GLY A 103 -26.17 10.08 0.54
CA GLY A 103 -27.26 10.21 1.49
C GLY A 103 -27.20 9.14 2.58
N LYS A 104 -28.31 8.50 2.92
CA LYS A 104 -28.35 7.45 3.95
C LYS A 104 -27.58 6.21 3.54
N GLY A 105 -26.93 5.55 4.50
CA GLY A 105 -26.33 4.25 4.31
C GLY A 105 -27.36 3.20 3.85
N ARG A 106 -26.92 2.27 3.00
CA ARG A 106 -27.75 1.17 2.51
C ARG A 106 -27.30 -0.14 3.12
N PHE A 107 -28.19 -0.83 3.77
CA PHE A 107 -27.98 -2.22 4.18
C PHE A 107 -28.27 -3.15 3.00
N THR A 108 -27.41 -4.13 2.82
CA THR A 108 -27.63 -5.21 1.85
C THR A 108 -27.57 -6.54 2.61
N ALA A 109 -28.65 -7.31 2.53
CA ALA A 109 -28.65 -8.65 3.07
C ALA A 109 -27.71 -9.54 2.25
N LEU A 110 -26.79 -10.20 2.94
CA LEU A 110 -25.84 -11.12 2.33
C LEU A 110 -26.05 -12.51 2.94
N GLU A 111 -26.16 -13.52 2.08
CA GLU A 111 -26.13 -14.91 2.51
C GLU A 111 -24.67 -15.34 2.71
N TYR A 112 -24.44 -16.10 3.77
CA TYR A 112 -23.12 -16.70 4.00
C TYR A 112 -22.82 -17.70 2.88
N ARG A 113 -21.69 -17.51 2.22
CA ARG A 113 -21.13 -18.46 1.26
C ARG A 113 -19.79 -18.95 1.80
N PRO A 114 -19.67 -20.23 2.10
CA PRO A 114 -18.41 -20.78 2.56
C PRO A 114 -17.34 -20.69 1.46
N PRO A 115 -16.05 -20.71 1.83
CA PRO A 115 -14.98 -20.78 0.85
C PRO A 115 -15.11 -22.02 -0.03
N LYS A 116 -14.60 -21.95 -1.27
CA LYS A 116 -14.62 -23.07 -2.20
C LYS A 116 -13.76 -24.23 -1.73
N GLU A 117 -12.62 -23.90 -1.12
CA GLU A 117 -11.70 -24.86 -0.51
C GLU A 117 -12.02 -24.97 0.97
N ARG A 118 -12.25 -26.18 1.44
CA ARG A 118 -12.58 -26.50 2.84
C ARG A 118 -11.73 -27.66 3.29
N PRO A 119 -11.55 -27.81 4.62
CA PRO A 119 -10.93 -29.02 5.15
C PRO A 119 -11.64 -30.28 4.66
N ASP A 120 -10.89 -31.30 4.36
CA ASP A 120 -11.34 -32.64 4.01
C ASP A 120 -10.52 -33.70 4.78
N GLU A 121 -10.73 -34.97 4.47
CA GLU A 121 -10.05 -36.07 5.15
C GLU A 121 -8.53 -36.05 4.91
N ALA A 122 -8.10 -35.62 3.72
CA ALA A 122 -6.67 -35.54 3.37
C ALA A 122 -6.01 -34.26 3.92
N TYR A 123 -6.77 -33.17 4.05
CA TYR A 123 -6.31 -31.86 4.54
C TYR A 123 -7.26 -31.34 5.63
N PRO A 124 -7.17 -31.86 6.86
CA PRO A 124 -8.15 -31.59 7.90
C PRO A 124 -8.06 -30.20 8.56
N LEU A 125 -7.00 -29.44 8.26
CA LEU A 125 -6.76 -28.12 8.83
C LEU A 125 -6.92 -27.00 7.82
N VAL A 126 -7.32 -25.82 8.31
CA VAL A 126 -7.32 -24.58 7.52
C VAL A 126 -6.02 -23.84 7.76
N LEU A 127 -5.24 -23.62 6.70
CA LEU A 127 -4.08 -22.73 6.77
C LEU A 127 -4.55 -21.26 6.71
N THR A 128 -4.19 -20.49 7.71
CA THR A 128 -4.34 -19.04 7.70
C THR A 128 -2.99 -18.35 7.85
N THR A 129 -2.77 -17.27 7.11
CA THR A 129 -1.53 -16.49 7.20
C THR A 129 -1.76 -15.22 8.00
N GLY A 130 -0.83 -14.92 8.90
CA GLY A 130 -0.81 -13.69 9.69
C GLY A 130 0.34 -12.76 9.28
N ARG A 131 0.34 -11.54 9.84
CA ARG A 131 1.44 -10.60 9.65
C ARG A 131 2.51 -10.81 10.70
N SER A 132 3.76 -10.81 10.26
CA SER A 132 4.90 -10.66 11.17
C SER A 132 5.18 -9.18 11.42
N LEU A 133 5.41 -8.81 12.67
CA LEU A 133 5.77 -7.42 13.02
C LEU A 133 7.10 -7.01 12.40
N PHE A 134 8.04 -7.93 12.28
CA PHE A 134 9.43 -7.65 11.92
C PHE A 134 9.74 -7.87 10.44
N HIS A 135 8.92 -8.67 9.76
CA HIS A 135 9.16 -9.02 8.37
C HIS A 135 8.00 -8.66 7.46
N TYR A 136 8.35 -8.08 6.31
CA TYR A 136 7.40 -7.65 5.31
C TYR A 136 7.17 -8.77 4.28
N HIS A 137 5.93 -9.24 4.15
CA HIS A 137 5.55 -10.42 3.35
C HIS A 137 6.42 -11.64 3.66
N THR A 138 7.01 -12.26 2.64
CA THR A 138 7.92 -13.42 2.76
C THR A 138 9.32 -13.06 3.26
N GLY A 139 9.55 -11.80 3.62
CA GLY A 139 10.82 -11.33 4.17
C GLY A 139 11.93 -11.12 3.14
N THR A 140 11.66 -11.19 1.84
CA THR A 140 12.69 -11.07 0.78
C THR A 140 13.60 -9.84 0.94
N MET A 141 13.05 -8.72 1.40
CA MET A 141 13.82 -7.51 1.66
C MET A 141 14.28 -7.42 3.12
N THR A 142 13.37 -7.63 4.06
CA THR A 142 13.63 -7.39 5.50
C THR A 142 14.56 -8.44 6.09
N ARG A 143 14.63 -9.66 5.57
CA ARG A 143 15.61 -10.69 5.99
C ARG A 143 17.05 -10.38 5.58
N LYS A 144 17.28 -9.33 4.77
CA LYS A 144 18.61 -8.79 4.53
C LYS A 144 19.10 -7.87 5.66
N SER A 145 18.22 -7.47 6.56
CA SER A 145 18.57 -6.70 7.75
C SER A 145 18.94 -7.63 8.89
N LYS A 146 20.20 -7.56 9.33
CA LYS A 146 20.73 -8.38 10.43
C LYS A 146 19.93 -8.19 11.73
N GLY A 147 19.64 -6.95 12.10
CA GLY A 147 18.90 -6.66 13.33
C GLY A 147 17.47 -7.20 13.32
N LEU A 148 16.77 -7.19 12.18
CA LEU A 148 15.43 -7.78 12.09
C LEU A 148 15.48 -9.31 12.18
N ASN A 149 16.52 -9.95 11.63
CA ASN A 149 16.71 -11.39 11.77
C ASN A 149 17.08 -11.81 13.18
N GLU A 150 17.73 -10.95 13.98
CA GLU A 150 18.01 -11.21 15.39
C GLU A 150 16.70 -11.21 16.22
N LEU A 151 15.74 -10.36 15.84
CA LEU A 151 14.43 -10.28 16.50
C LEU A 151 13.48 -11.42 16.08
N LYS A 152 13.53 -11.87 14.82
CA LYS A 152 12.69 -12.94 14.29
C LYS A 152 13.45 -13.70 13.20
N ALA A 153 14.12 -14.77 13.60
CA ALA A 153 15.01 -15.53 12.71
C ALA A 153 14.25 -16.42 11.71
N MET A 154 13.14 -17.03 12.14
CA MET A 154 12.41 -18.04 11.35
C MET A 154 10.92 -17.76 11.32
N GLU A 155 10.25 -18.30 10.32
CA GLU A 155 8.79 -18.40 10.31
C GLU A 155 8.34 -19.51 11.28
N GLU A 156 7.17 -19.32 11.85
CA GLU A 156 6.57 -20.22 12.82
C GLU A 156 5.17 -20.62 12.35
N VAL A 157 4.79 -21.85 12.65
CA VAL A 157 3.43 -22.34 12.48
C VAL A 157 2.83 -22.53 13.87
N GLU A 158 1.72 -21.85 14.12
CA GLU A 158 0.97 -21.98 15.37
C GLU A 158 -0.14 -23.01 15.17
N LEU A 159 -0.17 -24.03 16.01
CA LEU A 159 -1.19 -25.06 16.00
C LEU A 159 -1.83 -25.16 17.38
N ASN A 160 -3.13 -25.50 17.42
CA ASN A 160 -3.77 -25.88 18.66
C ASN A 160 -3.07 -27.12 19.23
N PRO A 161 -2.69 -27.14 20.53
CA PRO A 161 -1.99 -28.29 21.13
C PRO A 161 -2.73 -29.63 21.02
N GLN A 162 -4.05 -29.61 20.98
CA GLN A 162 -4.83 -30.85 20.82
C GLN A 162 -4.73 -31.39 19.39
N ASP A 163 -4.78 -30.48 18.38
CA ASP A 163 -4.63 -30.84 16.97
C ASP A 163 -3.21 -31.33 16.69
N ALA A 164 -2.19 -30.63 17.22
CA ALA A 164 -0.81 -31.05 17.13
C ALA A 164 -0.61 -32.47 17.67
N LYS A 165 -1.17 -32.75 18.87
CA LYS A 165 -1.12 -34.08 19.47
C LYS A 165 -1.85 -35.14 18.62
N ALA A 166 -3.02 -34.84 18.09
CA ALA A 166 -3.78 -35.74 17.23
C ALA A 166 -3.05 -36.08 15.95
N LEU A 167 -2.25 -35.12 15.42
CA LEU A 167 -1.43 -35.29 14.22
C LEU A 167 -0.05 -35.86 14.48
N GLY A 168 0.30 -36.15 15.74
CA GLY A 168 1.62 -36.65 16.11
C GLY A 168 2.75 -35.62 15.96
N ILE A 169 2.42 -34.32 15.97
CA ILE A 169 3.38 -33.23 15.93
C ILE A 169 3.78 -32.89 17.36
N ALA A 170 5.08 -32.96 17.66
CA ALA A 170 5.64 -32.67 19.01
C ALA A 170 6.11 -31.23 19.12
#